data_caaf37ddffe58ea0081c96fc1cb072c3
#
_entry.id   caaf37ddffe58ea0081c96fc1cb072c3
#
_cell.length_a   1.000
_cell.length_b   1.000
_cell.length_c   1.000
_cell.angle_alpha   90.00
_cell.angle_beta   90.00
_cell.angle_gamma   90.00
#
_symmetry.space_group_name_H-M   'P 1'
#
loop_
_entity.id
_entity.type
_entity.pdbx_description
1 polymer ?
#
loop_
_entity_poly.entity_id
_entity_poly.type
_entity_poly.pdbx_seq_one_letter_code
_entity_poly.pdbx_strand_id
1 'polypeptide(L)'
;ADALEQLGYQAESGAWRNAYLMGAAELRNGNLSGRARTANGLTNSMRAMTVSMLLDYIAILTDANAAQNDDLTLNLTVTDEKEQFYVTRKNGVLLSYPGENHPDAQASVTCKRLQLFALMTGQQAGQVQISGDSTVLKRLLAYASKFEKTFNVIEP
;
A
#
# COMPACT_ATOMS: atom_id res chain seq x y z
N ALA A 1 -7.43 33.68 -2.11
CA ALA A 1 -8.01 32.75 -3.10
C ALA A 1 -8.25 33.43 -4.44
N ASP A 2 -9.00 34.55 -4.50
CA ASP A 2 -9.43 35.18 -5.77
C ASP A 2 -8.26 35.63 -6.65
N ALA A 3 -7.21 36.22 -6.05
CA ALA A 3 -6.00 36.59 -6.79
C ALA A 3 -5.30 35.37 -7.41
N LEU A 4 -5.20 34.26 -6.69
CA LEU A 4 -4.64 33.01 -7.22
C LEU A 4 -5.49 32.45 -8.36
N GLU A 5 -6.81 32.53 -8.25
CA GLU A 5 -7.71 32.06 -9.31
C GLU A 5 -7.53 32.89 -10.59
N GLN A 6 -7.43 34.22 -10.46
CA GLN A 6 -7.18 35.09 -11.61
C GLN A 6 -5.80 34.82 -12.26
N LEU A 7 -4.76 34.60 -11.46
CA LEU A 7 -3.44 34.20 -11.97
C LEU A 7 -3.52 32.85 -12.68
N GLY A 8 -4.30 31.93 -12.15
CA GLY A 8 -4.53 30.63 -12.78
C GLY A 8 -5.17 30.75 -14.17
N TYR A 9 -6.19 31.60 -14.32
CA TYR A 9 -6.83 31.83 -15.62
C TYR A 9 -5.92 32.52 -16.63
N GLN A 10 -4.95 33.31 -16.19
CA GLN A 10 -3.99 33.99 -17.03
C GLN A 10 -2.74 33.17 -17.35
N ALA A 11 -2.51 32.06 -16.62
CA ALA A 11 -1.31 31.25 -16.79
C ALA A 11 -1.37 30.42 -18.09
N GLU A 12 -0.39 30.61 -18.97
CA GLU A 12 -0.24 29.82 -20.20
C GLU A 12 0.21 28.37 -19.92
N SER A 13 1.14 28.19 -18.95
CA SER A 13 1.61 26.87 -18.53
C SER A 13 0.54 26.12 -17.76
N GLY A 14 0.23 24.89 -18.17
CA GLY A 14 -0.71 24.00 -17.46
C GLY A 14 -0.29 23.69 -16.03
N ALA A 15 1.01 23.56 -15.75
CA ALA A 15 1.53 23.33 -14.40
C ALA A 15 1.30 24.54 -13.49
N TRP A 16 1.62 25.76 -13.96
CA TRP A 16 1.37 26.99 -13.22
C TRP A 16 -0.13 27.23 -13.00
N ARG A 17 -0.93 27.02 -14.03
CA ARG A 17 -2.40 27.11 -13.92
C ARG A 17 -2.93 26.20 -12.83
N ASN A 18 -2.52 24.94 -12.83
CA ASN A 18 -2.96 23.96 -11.84
C ASN A 18 -2.51 24.34 -10.42
N ALA A 19 -1.29 24.83 -10.24
CA ALA A 19 -0.79 25.28 -8.96
C ALA A 19 -1.63 26.45 -8.40
N TYR A 20 -1.87 27.48 -9.20
CA TYR A 20 -2.67 28.63 -8.79
C TYR A 20 -4.12 28.26 -8.48
N LEU A 21 -4.77 27.46 -9.34
CA LEU A 21 -6.16 27.03 -9.12
C LEU A 21 -6.28 26.09 -7.92
N MET A 22 -5.28 25.22 -7.69
CA MET A 22 -5.25 24.36 -6.51
C MET A 22 -5.11 25.18 -5.22
N GLY A 23 -4.15 26.12 -5.17
CA GLY A 23 -4.00 27.02 -4.02
C GLY A 23 -5.26 27.86 -3.76
N ALA A 24 -5.92 28.38 -4.81
CA ALA A 24 -7.19 29.07 -4.64
C ALA A 24 -8.28 28.18 -4.05
N ALA A 25 -8.33 26.92 -4.48
CA ALA A 25 -9.31 25.95 -4.01
C ALA A 25 -9.02 25.51 -2.56
N GLU A 26 -7.75 25.31 -2.20
CA GLU A 26 -7.33 24.98 -0.83
C GLU A 26 -7.66 26.11 0.15
N LEU A 27 -7.38 27.38 -0.22
CA LEU A 27 -7.72 28.55 0.59
C LEU A 27 -9.21 28.69 0.84
N ARG A 28 -10.07 28.31 -0.11
CA ARG A 28 -11.54 28.44 0.03
C ARG A 28 -12.17 27.27 0.77
N ASN A 29 -11.67 26.08 0.56
CA ASN A 29 -12.34 24.84 0.96
C ASN A 29 -11.53 24.00 1.97
N GLY A 30 -10.33 24.46 2.33
CA GLY A 30 -9.38 23.63 3.08
C GLY A 30 -8.87 22.46 2.25
N ASN A 31 -8.38 21.45 2.90
CA ASN A 31 -7.82 20.27 2.26
C ASN A 31 -8.79 19.57 1.31
N LEU A 32 -8.39 19.41 0.07
CA LEU A 32 -9.21 18.82 -1.00
C LEU A 32 -8.99 17.31 -1.19
N SER A 33 -8.11 16.69 -0.41
CA SER A 33 -7.73 15.29 -0.56
C SER A 33 -8.90 14.32 -0.51
N GLY A 34 -9.94 14.64 0.25
CA GLY A 34 -11.19 13.89 0.29
C GLY A 34 -11.96 13.90 -1.04
N ARG A 35 -11.71 14.88 -1.91
CA ARG A 35 -12.31 15.01 -3.24
C ARG A 35 -11.45 14.38 -4.34
N ALA A 36 -10.14 14.31 -4.15
CA ALA A 36 -9.20 13.65 -5.06
C ALA A 36 -9.30 12.12 -4.96
N ARG A 37 -10.46 11.58 -5.25
CA ARG A 37 -10.71 10.13 -5.24
C ARG A 37 -10.11 9.49 -6.50
N THR A 38 -8.83 9.29 -6.49
CA THR A 38 -8.13 8.43 -7.46
C THR A 38 -8.03 6.98 -6.97
N ALA A 39 -9.02 6.56 -6.19
CA ALA A 39 -9.07 5.18 -5.69
C ALA A 39 -8.89 4.14 -6.81
N ASN A 40 -9.40 4.41 -8.00
CA ASN A 40 -9.29 3.50 -9.15
C ASN A 40 -7.89 3.46 -9.75
N GLY A 41 -7.15 4.57 -9.77
CA GLY A 41 -5.80 4.62 -10.35
C GLY A 41 -4.80 3.78 -9.55
N LEU A 42 -4.76 3.95 -8.24
CA LEU A 42 -3.88 3.15 -7.37
C LEU A 42 -4.22 1.66 -7.41
N THR A 43 -5.52 1.33 -7.40
CA THR A 43 -5.98 -0.06 -7.49
C THR A 43 -5.56 -0.72 -8.81
N ASN A 44 -5.62 -0.01 -9.93
CA ASN A 44 -5.19 -0.54 -11.22
C ASN A 44 -3.66 -0.72 -11.27
N SER A 45 -2.89 0.22 -10.73
CA SER A 45 -1.43 0.10 -10.62
C SER A 45 -1.05 -1.11 -9.75
N MET A 46 -1.67 -1.29 -8.59
CA MET A 46 -1.43 -2.45 -7.73
C MET A 46 -1.81 -3.78 -8.40
N ARG A 47 -2.87 -3.80 -9.21
CA ARG A 47 -3.24 -5.00 -9.99
C ARG A 47 -2.20 -5.39 -11.02
N ALA A 48 -1.43 -4.44 -11.52
CA ALA A 48 -0.35 -4.67 -12.47
C ALA A 48 0.99 -5.04 -11.80
N MET A 49 1.10 -4.92 -10.47
CA MET A 49 2.31 -5.28 -9.73
C MET A 49 2.55 -6.79 -9.75
N THR A 50 3.81 -7.21 -9.81
CA THR A 50 4.22 -8.59 -9.56
C THR A 50 4.02 -8.94 -8.08
N VAL A 51 4.10 -10.22 -7.72
CA VAL A 51 4.00 -10.65 -6.32
C VAL A 51 5.13 -10.03 -5.48
N SER A 52 6.35 -10.00 -6.00
CA SER A 52 7.49 -9.35 -5.35
C SER A 52 7.21 -7.88 -5.06
N MET A 53 6.72 -7.12 -6.05
CA MET A 53 6.36 -5.71 -5.88
C MET A 53 5.25 -5.50 -4.85
N LEU A 54 4.28 -6.42 -4.75
CA LEU A 54 3.24 -6.36 -3.72
C LEU A 54 3.82 -6.58 -2.32
N LEU A 55 4.75 -7.51 -2.16
CA LEU A 55 5.45 -7.74 -0.89
C LEU A 55 6.32 -6.55 -0.49
N ASP A 56 7.06 -5.97 -1.45
CA ASP A 56 7.83 -4.75 -1.24
C ASP A 56 6.93 -3.56 -0.85
N TYR A 57 5.74 -3.48 -1.45
CA TYR A 57 4.77 -2.46 -1.08
C TYR A 57 4.26 -2.65 0.36
N ILE A 58 4.02 -3.89 0.82
CA ILE A 58 3.71 -4.17 2.22
C ILE A 58 4.87 -3.74 3.13
N ALA A 59 6.11 -4.02 2.71
CA ALA A 59 7.30 -3.65 3.47
C ALA A 59 7.39 -2.12 3.66
N ILE A 60 7.16 -1.35 2.60
CA ILE A 60 7.14 0.12 2.65
C ILE A 60 6.03 0.66 3.55
N LEU A 61 4.86 0.03 3.54
CA LEU A 61 3.74 0.44 4.38
C LEU A 61 3.88 0.03 5.85
N THR A 62 4.76 -0.91 6.18
CA THR A 62 4.91 -1.41 7.55
C THR A 62 5.52 -0.33 8.45
N ASP A 63 4.81 0.04 9.51
CA ASP A 63 5.36 0.88 10.58
C ASP A 63 6.39 0.07 11.37
N ALA A 64 7.66 0.31 11.10
CA ALA A 64 8.77 -0.42 11.69
C ALA A 64 8.84 -0.24 13.22
N ASN A 65 8.50 0.93 13.74
CA ASN A 65 8.53 1.20 15.17
C ASN A 65 7.42 0.42 15.90
N ALA A 66 6.21 0.39 15.33
CA ALA A 66 5.11 -0.38 15.91
C ALA A 66 5.35 -1.90 15.79
N ALA A 67 6.02 -2.35 14.74
CA ALA A 67 6.26 -3.76 14.44
C ALA A 67 7.55 -4.34 15.03
N GLN A 68 8.41 -3.54 15.70
CA GLN A 68 9.77 -3.91 16.10
C GLN A 68 9.87 -5.16 17.00
N ASN A 69 8.84 -5.42 17.79
CA ASN A 69 8.80 -6.56 18.71
C ASN A 69 7.88 -7.70 18.24
N ASP A 70 7.37 -7.64 17.02
CA ASP A 70 6.49 -8.66 16.47
C ASP A 70 7.17 -9.36 15.28
N ASP A 71 8.12 -10.23 15.60
CA ASP A 71 8.82 -11.05 14.60
C ASP A 71 7.87 -12.10 14.02
N LEU A 72 7.87 -12.24 12.69
CA LEU A 72 7.13 -13.28 12.00
C LEU A 72 7.92 -13.87 10.83
N THR A 73 7.59 -15.12 10.53
CA THR A 73 8.12 -15.84 9.37
C THR A 73 7.01 -16.64 8.70
N LEU A 74 6.92 -16.58 7.40
CA LEU A 74 5.96 -17.37 6.64
C LEU A 74 6.49 -17.79 5.28
N ASN A 75 6.02 -18.96 4.82
CA ASN A 75 6.16 -19.38 3.44
C ASN A 75 4.90 -18.98 2.67
N LEU A 76 5.05 -18.30 1.55
CA LEU A 76 3.96 -17.86 0.69
C LEU A 76 4.06 -18.58 -0.65
N THR A 77 3.01 -19.29 -1.04
CA THR A 77 2.89 -19.90 -2.37
C THR A 77 1.76 -19.23 -3.14
N VAL A 78 2.09 -18.63 -4.27
CA VAL A 78 1.12 -17.98 -5.17
C VAL A 78 0.90 -18.89 -6.37
N THR A 79 -0.24 -19.59 -6.36
CA THR A 79 -0.47 -20.74 -7.23
C THR A 79 -0.67 -20.42 -8.70
N ASP A 80 -1.32 -19.31 -8.99
CA ASP A 80 -1.59 -18.84 -10.36
C ASP A 80 -0.36 -18.25 -11.06
N GLU A 81 0.58 -17.71 -10.29
CA GLU A 81 1.87 -17.21 -10.81
C GLU A 81 2.99 -18.27 -10.71
N LYS A 82 2.74 -19.38 -10.01
CA LYS A 82 3.74 -20.45 -9.72
C LYS A 82 4.98 -19.92 -8.99
N GLU A 83 4.79 -18.94 -8.14
CA GLU A 83 5.84 -18.30 -7.37
C GLU A 83 5.77 -18.73 -5.90
N GLN A 84 6.94 -18.80 -5.27
CA GLN A 84 7.10 -19.09 -3.84
C GLN A 84 8.00 -18.03 -3.24
N PHE A 85 7.71 -17.67 -2.00
CA PHE A 85 8.49 -16.69 -1.24
C PHE A 85 8.61 -17.14 0.20
N TYR A 86 9.79 -16.97 0.76
CA TYR A 86 9.97 -16.88 2.21
C TYR A 86 9.86 -15.42 2.61
N VAL A 87 8.95 -15.11 3.51
CA VAL A 87 8.72 -13.75 4.01
C VAL A 87 9.04 -13.71 5.49
N THR A 88 9.88 -12.77 5.90
CA THR A 88 10.25 -12.57 7.30
C THR A 88 10.12 -11.11 7.70
N ARG A 89 9.61 -10.88 8.89
CA ARG A 89 9.69 -9.58 9.55
C ARG A 89 10.50 -9.74 10.82
N LYS A 90 11.57 -8.98 10.95
CA LYS A 90 12.45 -8.99 12.10
C LYS A 90 12.87 -7.56 12.45
N ASN A 91 12.78 -7.20 13.74
CA ASN A 91 13.07 -5.85 14.20
C ASN A 91 12.31 -4.76 13.41
N GLY A 92 11.06 -5.03 13.03
CA GLY A 92 10.22 -4.13 12.25
C GLY A 92 10.49 -4.11 10.74
N VAL A 93 11.53 -4.78 10.25
CA VAL A 93 11.89 -4.82 8.82
C VAL A 93 11.28 -6.06 8.17
N LEU A 94 10.48 -5.86 7.12
CA LEU A 94 9.92 -6.93 6.32
C LEU A 94 10.80 -7.19 5.08
N LEU A 95 11.17 -8.46 4.88
CA LEU A 95 11.95 -8.91 3.73
C LEU A 95 11.25 -10.09 3.07
N SER A 96 11.35 -10.19 1.75
CA SER A 96 10.84 -11.30 0.96
C SER A 96 11.96 -11.91 0.11
N TYR A 97 12.04 -13.23 0.09
CA TYR A 97 13.05 -14.01 -0.65
C TYR A 97 12.33 -14.88 -1.66
N PRO A 98 12.39 -14.54 -2.97
CA PRO A 98 11.73 -15.31 -4.01
C PRO A 98 12.41 -16.68 -4.22
N GLY A 99 11.60 -17.69 -4.51
CA GLY A 99 12.06 -19.06 -4.75
C GLY A 99 12.46 -19.84 -3.51
N GLU A 100 12.33 -19.26 -2.32
CA GLU A 100 12.72 -19.88 -1.06
C GLU A 100 11.51 -20.34 -0.23
N ASN A 101 11.70 -21.44 0.48
CA ASN A 101 10.86 -21.92 1.59
C ASN A 101 11.75 -22.18 2.79
N HIS A 102 11.33 -21.73 3.94
CA HIS A 102 12.08 -21.92 5.17
C HIS A 102 11.42 -22.97 6.07
N PRO A 103 12.16 -23.97 6.58
CA PRO A 103 11.59 -25.05 7.39
C PRO A 103 11.01 -24.55 8.72
N ASP A 104 11.58 -23.49 9.28
CA ASP A 104 11.17 -22.91 10.56
C ASP A 104 10.10 -21.80 10.40
N ALA A 105 9.45 -21.70 9.23
CA ALA A 105 8.37 -20.75 9.05
C ALA A 105 7.18 -21.07 9.97
N GLN A 106 6.65 -20.06 10.64
CA GLN A 106 5.51 -20.18 11.57
C GLN A 106 4.23 -20.62 10.85
N ALA A 107 4.11 -20.25 9.59
CA ALA A 107 2.99 -20.64 8.75
C ALA A 107 3.39 -20.82 7.28
N SER A 108 2.59 -21.61 6.57
CA SER A 108 2.60 -21.67 5.11
C SER A 108 1.26 -21.21 4.59
N VAL A 109 1.29 -20.20 3.72
CA VAL A 109 0.11 -19.56 3.11
C VAL A 109 0.08 -19.90 1.64
N THR A 110 -1.04 -20.45 1.18
CA THR A 110 -1.26 -20.73 -0.24
C THR A 110 -2.46 -19.93 -0.73
N CYS A 111 -2.23 -19.08 -1.72
CA CYS A 111 -3.26 -18.19 -2.28
C CYS A 111 -3.03 -17.95 -3.77
N LYS A 112 -3.98 -17.25 -4.39
CA LYS A 112 -3.83 -16.65 -5.72
C LYS A 112 -3.40 -15.18 -5.57
N ARG A 113 -2.77 -14.63 -6.58
CA ARG A 113 -2.31 -13.24 -6.60
C ARG A 113 -3.45 -12.25 -6.28
N LEU A 114 -4.63 -12.46 -6.84
CA LEU A 114 -5.79 -11.60 -6.54
C LEU A 114 -6.27 -11.71 -5.08
N GLN A 115 -6.09 -12.86 -4.43
CA GLN A 115 -6.43 -13.04 -3.02
C GLN A 115 -5.43 -12.26 -2.13
N LEU A 116 -4.14 -12.33 -2.44
CA LEU A 116 -3.13 -11.52 -1.76
C LEU A 116 -3.44 -10.02 -1.90
N PHE A 117 -3.77 -9.57 -3.10
CA PHE A 117 -4.17 -8.19 -3.36
C PHE A 117 -5.43 -7.79 -2.55
N ALA A 118 -6.45 -8.66 -2.51
CA ALA A 118 -7.68 -8.39 -1.75
C ALA A 118 -7.40 -8.24 -0.24
N LEU A 119 -6.54 -9.10 0.32
CA LEU A 119 -6.09 -9.00 1.71
C LEU A 119 -5.43 -7.65 1.99
N MET A 120 -4.54 -7.19 1.11
CA MET A 120 -3.83 -5.90 1.26
C MET A 120 -4.78 -4.71 1.22
N THR A 121 -5.84 -4.80 0.44
CA THR A 121 -6.82 -3.70 0.28
C THR A 121 -7.99 -3.78 1.27
N GLY A 122 -7.98 -4.76 2.17
CA GLY A 122 -9.07 -5.00 3.14
C GLY A 122 -10.35 -5.52 2.50
N GLN A 123 -10.26 -6.08 1.28
CA GLN A 123 -11.38 -6.71 0.59
C GLN A 123 -11.51 -8.18 1.00
N GLN A 124 -12.67 -8.79 0.73
CA GLN A 124 -12.84 -10.22 0.95
C GLN A 124 -11.98 -11.02 -0.04
N ALA A 125 -11.00 -11.72 0.49
CA ALA A 125 -10.04 -12.50 -0.32
C ALA A 125 -10.54 -13.92 -0.67
N GLY A 126 -11.72 -14.31 -0.19
CA GLY A 126 -12.16 -15.70 -0.26
C GLY A 126 -11.36 -16.62 0.67
N GLN A 127 -11.43 -17.92 0.44
CA GLN A 127 -10.69 -18.87 1.27
C GLN A 127 -9.22 -18.92 0.85
N VAL A 128 -8.33 -18.48 1.73
CA VAL A 128 -6.88 -18.64 1.66
C VAL A 128 -6.50 -19.85 2.49
N GLN A 129 -5.69 -20.74 1.97
CA GLN A 129 -5.22 -21.92 2.71
C GLN A 129 -4.05 -21.51 3.59
N ILE A 130 -4.16 -21.78 4.90
CA ILE A 130 -3.10 -21.50 5.88
C ILE A 130 -2.83 -22.78 6.66
N SER A 131 -1.56 -23.18 6.71
CA SER A 131 -1.07 -24.25 7.56
C SER A 131 -0.11 -23.66 8.58
N GLY A 132 -0.20 -24.10 9.83
CA GLY A 132 0.55 -23.52 10.95
C GLY A 132 -0.20 -22.40 11.66
N ASP A 133 0.50 -21.34 12.06
CA ASP A 133 -0.10 -20.21 12.79
C ASP A 133 -1.01 -19.37 11.88
N SER A 134 -2.31 -19.54 12.04
CA SER A 134 -3.33 -18.82 11.25
C SER A 134 -3.34 -17.30 11.50
N THR A 135 -2.71 -16.81 12.54
CA THR A 135 -2.65 -15.38 12.86
C THR A 135 -1.58 -14.63 12.06
N VAL A 136 -0.59 -15.34 11.51
CA VAL A 136 0.57 -14.75 10.83
C VAL A 136 0.16 -13.82 9.68
N LEU A 137 -0.82 -14.22 8.87
CA LEU A 137 -1.28 -13.39 7.77
C LEU A 137 -1.93 -12.09 8.25
N LYS A 138 -2.70 -12.16 9.34
CA LYS A 138 -3.29 -10.97 9.97
C LYS A 138 -2.20 -10.07 10.57
N ARG A 139 -1.20 -10.66 11.22
CA ARG A 139 -0.06 -9.96 11.80
C ARG A 139 0.81 -9.30 10.72
N LEU A 140 0.97 -9.94 9.56
CA LEU A 140 1.70 -9.37 8.42
C LEU A 140 1.15 -7.99 8.03
N LEU A 141 -0.18 -7.83 8.04
CA LEU A 141 -0.87 -6.63 7.60
C LEU A 141 -1.25 -5.68 8.76
N ALA A 142 -1.07 -6.11 10.02
CA ALA A 142 -1.53 -5.36 11.19
C ALA A 142 -0.85 -3.99 11.35
N TYR A 143 0.38 -3.88 10.88
CA TYR A 143 1.20 -2.67 11.02
C TYR A 143 1.29 -1.86 9.72
N ALA A 144 0.42 -2.14 8.75
CA ALA A 144 0.33 -1.34 7.55
C ALA A 144 -0.12 0.09 7.92
N SER A 145 0.77 1.05 7.76
CA SER A 145 0.48 2.45 8.00
C SER A 145 -0.58 2.93 7.01
N LYS A 146 -1.54 3.69 7.51
CA LYS A 146 -2.48 4.38 6.63
C LYS A 146 -1.74 5.58 6.05
N PHE A 147 -1.54 5.57 4.74
CA PHE A 147 -1.00 6.75 4.07
C PHE A 147 -1.93 7.94 4.34
N GLU A 148 -1.40 8.95 5.02
CA GLU A 148 -2.12 10.20 5.26
C GLU A 148 -2.21 10.96 3.95
N LYS A 149 -3.42 11.07 3.42
CA LYS A 149 -3.71 11.77 2.15
C LYS A 149 -4.25 13.17 2.36
N THR A 150 -4.37 13.58 3.63
CA THR A 150 -5.01 14.83 4.02
C THR A 150 -3.98 15.93 4.23
N PHE A 151 -3.18 16.21 3.21
CA PHE A 151 -2.28 17.35 3.20
C PHE A 151 -2.61 18.29 2.03
N ASN A 152 -2.35 19.57 2.22
CA ASN A 152 -2.45 20.54 1.16
C ASN A 152 -1.30 20.36 0.16
N VAL A 153 -1.55 20.64 -1.11
CA VAL A 153 -0.54 20.54 -2.15
C VAL A 153 0.23 21.85 -2.30
N ILE A 154 -0.43 22.98 -2.10
CA ILE A 154 0.12 24.32 -2.31
C ILE A 154 0.23 25.10 -1.01
N GLU A 155 -0.80 25.08 -0.18
CA GLU A 155 -0.80 25.76 1.11
C GLU A 155 -0.03 24.92 2.15
N PRO A 156 0.82 25.56 2.99
CA PRO A 156 1.57 24.86 4.04
C PRO A 156 0.70 24.31 5.18
#